data_28e50d11a02914c112867a43b85e6448
#
_entry.id   28e50d11a02914c112867a43b85e6448
#
_cell.length_a   1.000
_cell.length_b   1.000
_cell.length_c   1.000
_cell.angle_alpha   90.00
_cell.angle_beta   90.00
_cell.angle_gamma   90.00
#
_symmetry.space_group_name_H-M   'P 1'
#
loop_
_entity.id
_entity.type
_entity.pdbx_description
1 polymer ?
#
loop_
_entity_poly.entity_id
_entity_poly.type
_entity_poly.pdbx_seq_one_letter_code
_entity_poly.pdbx_strand_id
1 'polypeptide(L)'
;LKVRANLEMLGWIVAKWTNTVDYNKNDNIGKIVPAKRKYNPFLKILSIGTGFPDFVCFRRNSDGDYEVVGIEVKGNGYLDQTEKGMCLWLLENKIFSNVKIARRAKKRGEIDYIDFNDKYNKK
;
A
#
# COMPACT_ATOMS: atom_id res chain seq x y z
N LEU A 1 -4.02 13.55 -4.79
CA LEU A 1 -3.53 12.63 -5.84
C LEU A 1 -4.66 11.69 -6.26
N LYS A 2 -4.87 11.58 -7.56
CA LYS A 2 -5.87 10.68 -8.13
C LYS A 2 -5.23 9.33 -8.48
N VAL A 3 -4.73 8.65 -7.45
CA VAL A 3 -3.93 7.43 -7.63
C VAL A 3 -4.76 6.30 -8.22
N ARG A 4 -5.95 6.07 -7.68
CA ARG A 4 -6.80 4.98 -8.18
C ARG A 4 -7.10 5.12 -9.67
N ALA A 5 -7.54 6.31 -10.09
CA ALA A 5 -7.87 6.55 -11.49
C ALA A 5 -6.64 6.41 -12.39
N ASN A 6 -5.49 6.87 -11.91
CA ASN A 6 -4.24 6.73 -12.65
C ASN A 6 -3.84 5.26 -12.82
N LEU A 7 -3.93 4.47 -11.77
CA LEU A 7 -3.61 3.03 -11.83
C LEU A 7 -4.56 2.29 -12.77
N GLU A 8 -5.85 2.60 -12.72
CA GLU A 8 -6.84 1.99 -13.60
C GLU A 8 -6.55 2.33 -15.06
N MET A 9 -6.16 3.57 -15.33
CA MET A 9 -5.77 4.00 -16.68
C MET A 9 -4.53 3.26 -17.17
N LEU A 10 -3.62 2.87 -16.26
CA LEU A 10 -2.42 2.09 -16.58
C LEU A 10 -2.70 0.58 -16.73
N GLY A 11 -3.96 0.17 -16.59
CA GLY A 11 -4.36 -1.22 -16.82
C GLY A 11 -4.46 -2.08 -15.55
N TRP A 12 -4.36 -1.48 -14.38
CA TRP A 12 -4.50 -2.20 -13.12
C TRP A 12 -5.96 -2.32 -12.71
N ILE A 13 -6.30 -3.44 -12.08
CA ILE A 13 -7.54 -3.60 -11.32
C ILE A 13 -7.22 -3.14 -9.90
N VAL A 14 -7.96 -2.16 -9.40
CA VAL A 14 -7.64 -1.50 -8.13
C VAL A 14 -8.75 -1.73 -7.11
N ALA A 15 -8.37 -2.16 -5.91
CA ALA A 15 -9.29 -2.29 -4.80
C ALA A 15 -8.73 -1.53 -3.60
N LYS A 16 -9.61 -0.92 -2.82
CA LYS A 16 -9.20 -0.29 -1.57
C LYS A 16 -8.82 -1.38 -0.57
N TRP A 17 -7.66 -1.23 0.06
CA TRP A 17 -7.21 -2.16 1.09
C TRP A 17 -7.60 -1.61 2.45
N THR A 18 -8.30 -2.42 3.24
CA THR A 18 -8.82 -1.97 4.54
C THR A 18 -8.23 -2.75 5.71
N ASN A 19 -7.12 -3.43 5.47
CA ASN A 19 -6.39 -4.18 6.49
C ASN A 19 -5.04 -3.52 6.75
N THR A 20 -4.43 -3.89 7.86
CA THR A 20 -3.09 -3.41 8.20
C THR A 20 -2.29 -4.56 8.80
N VAL A 21 -1.03 -4.29 9.11
CA VAL A 21 -0.16 -5.28 9.74
C VAL A 21 -0.05 -4.96 11.22
N ASP A 22 -0.39 -5.94 12.06
CA ASP A 22 -0.07 -5.89 13.48
C ASP A 22 1.28 -6.58 13.65
N TYR A 23 2.32 -5.77 13.73
CA TYR A 23 3.70 -6.25 13.72
C TYR A 23 4.39 -5.87 15.01
N ASN A 24 4.89 -6.89 15.72
CA ASN A 24 5.69 -6.69 16.91
C ASN A 24 7.16 -6.84 16.55
N LYS A 25 7.90 -5.75 16.65
CA LYS A 25 9.33 -5.69 16.33
C LYS A 25 10.17 -6.64 17.18
N ASN A 26 9.75 -6.86 18.44
CA ASN A 26 10.55 -7.63 19.42
C ASN A 26 10.54 -9.12 19.14
N ASP A 27 9.42 -9.66 18.72
CA ASP A 27 9.28 -11.12 18.45
C ASP A 27 9.24 -11.44 16.96
N ASN A 28 9.32 -10.44 16.10
CA ASN A 28 9.29 -10.60 14.65
C ASN A 28 8.07 -11.40 14.16
N ILE A 29 6.98 -11.32 14.91
CA ILE A 29 5.71 -11.96 14.58
C ILE A 29 4.74 -10.88 14.12
N GLY A 30 4.14 -11.10 12.97
CA GLY A 30 3.14 -10.19 12.44
C GLY A 30 1.92 -10.94 11.95
N LYS A 31 0.83 -10.23 11.81
CA LYS A 31 -0.40 -10.76 11.24
C LYS A 31 -1.18 -9.66 10.56
N ILE A 32 -1.98 -10.04 9.57
CA ILE A 32 -2.92 -9.12 8.93
C ILE A 32 -4.14 -8.98 9.83
N VAL A 33 -4.51 -7.74 10.11
CA VAL A 33 -5.70 -7.42 10.91
C VAL A 33 -6.50 -6.35 10.19
N PRO A 34 -7.83 -6.31 10.40
CA PRO A 34 -8.62 -5.21 9.87
C PRO A 34 -8.17 -3.87 10.46
N ALA A 35 -8.19 -2.81 9.65
CA ALA A 35 -7.92 -1.47 10.13
C ALA A 35 -9.03 -1.05 11.11
N LYS A 36 -8.65 -0.31 12.16
CA LYS A 36 -9.58 0.09 13.20
C LYS A 36 -10.67 0.99 12.64
N ARG A 37 -11.91 0.72 13.03
CA ARG A 37 -13.04 1.59 12.73
C ARG A 37 -12.99 2.82 13.62
N LYS A 38 -13.31 3.96 13.06
CA LYS A 38 -13.39 5.22 13.80
C LYS A 38 -14.83 5.72 13.79
N TYR A 39 -15.35 6.04 14.97
CA TYR A 39 -16.65 6.64 15.12
C TYR A 39 -16.53 8.16 15.08
N ASN A 40 -17.33 8.80 14.20
CA ASN A 40 -17.39 10.26 14.15
C ASN A 40 -18.66 10.71 14.91
N PRO A 41 -18.52 11.31 16.11
CA PRO A 41 -19.69 11.67 16.91
C PRO A 41 -20.49 12.81 16.30
N PHE A 42 -19.89 13.67 15.48
CA PHE A 42 -20.58 14.78 14.83
C PHE A 42 -21.51 14.29 13.72
N LEU A 43 -21.06 13.34 12.94
CA LEU A 43 -21.83 12.77 11.83
C LEU A 43 -22.62 11.53 12.23
N LYS A 44 -22.38 11.02 13.45
CA LYS A 44 -23.01 9.79 13.97
C LYS A 44 -22.82 8.60 13.04
N ILE A 45 -21.66 8.50 12.39
CA ILE A 45 -21.32 7.41 11.49
C ILE A 45 -20.05 6.71 11.95
N LEU A 46 -20.01 5.41 11.66
CA LEU A 46 -18.85 4.57 11.90
C LEU A 46 -18.13 4.40 10.57
N SER A 47 -16.94 4.97 10.46
CA SER A 47 -16.12 4.83 9.24
C SER A 47 -15.09 3.73 9.43
N ILE A 48 -14.78 3.03 8.33
CA ILE A 48 -13.70 2.03 8.31
C ILE A 48 -12.38 2.79 8.25
N GLY A 49 -11.42 2.42 9.12
CA GLY A 49 -10.09 3.01 9.11
C GLY A 49 -9.36 2.71 7.80
N THR A 50 -8.45 3.62 7.44
CA THR A 50 -7.61 3.44 6.26
C THR A 50 -6.63 2.30 6.49
N GLY A 51 -6.55 1.37 5.56
CA GLY A 51 -5.62 0.26 5.62
C GLY A 51 -4.19 0.67 5.26
N PHE A 52 -3.25 -0.22 5.48
CA PHE A 52 -1.89 -0.08 5.01
C PHE A 52 -1.47 -1.35 4.26
N PRO A 53 -1.06 -1.24 3.00
CA PRO A 53 -1.07 -0.03 2.15
C PRO A 53 -2.49 0.44 1.80
N ASP A 54 -2.59 1.58 1.12
CA ASP A 54 -3.90 2.19 0.80
C ASP A 54 -4.71 1.37 -0.20
N PHE A 55 -4.04 0.79 -1.20
CA PHE A 55 -4.69 0.04 -2.28
C PHE A 55 -3.99 -1.29 -2.52
N VAL A 56 -4.76 -2.24 -3.03
CA VAL A 56 -4.22 -3.46 -3.61
C VAL A 56 -4.59 -3.48 -5.10
N CYS A 57 -3.61 -3.77 -5.94
CA CYS A 57 -3.76 -3.75 -7.38
C CYS A 57 -3.42 -5.11 -7.97
N PHE A 58 -4.17 -5.49 -9.00
CA PHE A 58 -4.00 -6.78 -9.66
C PHE A 58 -3.77 -6.55 -11.14
N ARG A 59 -2.84 -7.30 -11.73
CA ARG A 59 -2.62 -7.29 -13.16
C ARG A 59 -2.03 -8.64 -13.59
N ARG A 60 -2.54 -9.17 -14.70
CA ARG A 60 -2.00 -10.39 -15.27
C ARG A 60 -0.66 -10.11 -15.92
N ASN A 61 0.36 -10.91 -15.58
CA ASN A 61 1.68 -10.77 -16.18
C ASN A 61 1.78 -11.62 -17.47
N SER A 62 2.95 -11.55 -18.12
CA SER A 62 3.20 -12.27 -19.38
C SER A 62 3.16 -13.80 -19.24
N ASP A 63 3.38 -14.31 -18.04
CA ASP A 63 3.34 -15.75 -17.77
C ASP A 63 1.93 -16.26 -17.49
N GLY A 64 0.93 -15.39 -17.48
CA GLY A 64 -0.45 -15.73 -17.18
C GLY A 64 -0.83 -15.71 -15.71
N ASP A 65 0.12 -15.42 -14.82
CA ASP A 65 -0.12 -15.26 -13.39
C ASP A 65 -0.51 -13.83 -13.08
N TYR A 66 -1.20 -13.63 -11.95
CA TYR A 66 -1.52 -12.29 -11.50
C TYR A 66 -0.43 -11.74 -10.58
N GLU A 67 -0.01 -10.51 -10.85
CA GLU A 67 0.73 -9.69 -9.90
C GLU A 67 -0.24 -9.09 -8.90
N VAL A 68 0.13 -9.09 -7.63
CA VAL A 68 -0.64 -8.47 -6.55
C VAL A 68 0.26 -7.44 -5.88
N VAL A 69 -0.04 -6.16 -6.10
CA VAL A 69 0.84 -5.07 -5.67
C VAL A 69 0.11 -4.19 -4.65
N GLY A 70 0.76 -3.95 -3.53
CA GLY A 70 0.30 -2.96 -2.55
C GLY A 70 0.76 -1.57 -2.95
N ILE A 71 -0.11 -0.59 -2.86
CA ILE A 71 0.18 0.80 -3.19
C ILE A 71 -0.08 1.67 -1.97
N GLU A 72 0.98 2.31 -1.46
CA GLU A 72 0.87 3.30 -0.39
C GLU A 72 1.03 4.70 -0.97
N VAL A 73 0.12 5.59 -0.64
CA VAL A 73 0.13 6.95 -1.17
C VAL A 73 0.88 7.86 -0.19
N LYS A 74 2.00 8.41 -0.64
CA LYS A 74 2.81 9.38 0.11
C LYS A 74 3.21 10.51 -0.82
N GLY A 75 2.60 11.67 -0.67
CA GLY A 75 2.84 12.80 -1.56
C GLY A 75 4.32 13.14 -1.75
N ASN A 76 5.13 13.04 -0.69
CA ASN A 76 6.58 13.27 -0.73
C ASN A 76 7.40 12.01 -1.03
N GLY A 77 6.78 10.83 -1.07
CA GLY A 77 7.46 9.58 -1.39
C GLY A 77 8.21 8.91 -0.24
N TYR A 78 8.10 9.41 0.98
CA TYR A 78 8.85 8.87 2.13
C TYR A 78 7.96 8.09 3.10
N LEU A 79 8.43 6.93 3.52
CA LEU A 79 7.82 6.10 4.55
C LEU A 79 8.52 6.34 5.88
N ASP A 80 7.77 6.26 6.99
CA ASP A 80 8.38 6.25 8.32
C ASP A 80 8.90 4.84 8.66
N GLN A 81 9.54 4.69 9.82
CA GLN A 81 10.16 3.43 10.22
C GLN A 81 9.13 2.31 10.40
N THR A 82 7.98 2.63 10.97
CA THR A 82 6.89 1.66 11.16
C THR A 82 6.38 1.17 9.82
N GLU A 83 6.15 2.09 8.89
CA GLU A 83 5.67 1.76 7.54
C GLU A 83 6.68 0.91 6.77
N LYS A 84 7.98 1.21 6.89
CA LYS A 84 9.04 0.40 6.29
C LYS A 84 9.02 -1.04 6.82
N GLY A 85 8.85 -1.19 8.13
CA GLY A 85 8.75 -2.50 8.76
C GLY A 85 7.54 -3.28 8.27
N MET A 86 6.40 -2.61 8.13
CA MET A 86 5.19 -3.25 7.60
C MET A 86 5.37 -3.70 6.15
N CYS A 87 6.01 -2.89 5.31
CA CYS A 87 6.30 -3.27 3.93
C CYS A 87 7.20 -4.49 3.84
N LEU A 88 8.27 -4.52 4.64
CA LEU A 88 9.17 -5.67 4.67
C LEU A 88 8.43 -6.94 5.08
N TRP A 89 7.61 -6.86 6.13
CA TRP A 89 6.82 -8.00 6.60
C TRP A 89 5.87 -8.50 5.50
N LEU A 90 5.17 -7.59 4.83
CA LEU A 90 4.23 -7.93 3.75
C LEU A 90 4.93 -8.66 2.60
N LEU A 91 6.11 -8.20 2.23
CA LEU A 91 6.90 -8.83 1.16
C LEU A 91 7.50 -10.16 1.58
N GLU A 92 8.06 -10.25 2.78
CA GLU A 92 8.67 -11.48 3.29
C GLU A 92 7.64 -12.59 3.46
N ASN A 93 6.42 -12.24 3.84
CA ASN A 93 5.33 -13.20 4.00
C ASN A 93 4.52 -13.40 2.73
N LYS A 94 4.95 -12.82 1.63
CA LYS A 94 4.34 -12.99 0.29
C LYS A 94 2.86 -12.63 0.23
N ILE A 95 2.47 -11.65 1.03
CA ILE A 95 1.11 -11.09 0.96
C ILE A 95 0.93 -10.35 -0.37
N PHE A 96 1.95 -9.59 -0.76
CA PHE A 96 2.01 -8.91 -2.05
C PHE A 96 3.25 -9.34 -2.81
N SER A 97 3.16 -9.39 -4.15
CA SER A 97 4.31 -9.62 -5.02
C SER A 97 5.30 -8.46 -4.94
N ASN A 98 4.78 -7.27 -4.72
CA ASN A 98 5.55 -6.03 -4.64
C ASN A 98 4.77 -4.97 -3.86
N VAL A 99 5.47 -3.95 -3.37
CA VAL A 99 4.86 -2.77 -2.75
C VAL A 99 5.47 -1.55 -3.41
N LYS A 100 4.62 -0.63 -3.83
CA LYS A 100 5.07 0.63 -4.46
C LYS A 100 4.52 1.82 -3.70
N ILE A 101 5.28 2.90 -3.71
CA ILE A 101 4.89 4.18 -3.12
C ILE A 101 4.48 5.11 -4.26
N ALA A 102 3.24 5.60 -4.21
CA ALA A 102 2.74 6.59 -5.16
C ALA A 102 3.03 7.97 -4.61
N ARG A 103 3.79 8.77 -5.35
CA ARG A 103 4.16 10.14 -4.97
C ARG A 103 3.85 11.13 -6.08
N ARG A 104 3.82 12.40 -5.72
CA ARG A 104 3.75 13.47 -6.73
C ARG A 104 5.02 13.47 -7.56
N ALA A 105 4.84 13.48 -8.89
CA ALA A 105 5.95 13.68 -9.80
C ALA A 105 6.32 15.16 -9.87
N LYS A 106 7.47 15.46 -10.46
CA LYS A 106 7.89 16.86 -10.68
C LYS A 106 6.89 17.61 -11.56
N LYS A 107 6.38 16.93 -12.57
CA LYS A 107 5.37 17.52 -13.46
C LYS A 107 4.01 17.47 -12.78
N ARG A 108 3.34 18.63 -12.72
CA ARG A 108 2.04 18.77 -12.06
C ARG A 108 1.02 17.81 -12.66
N GLY A 109 0.31 17.12 -11.78
CA GLY A 109 -0.74 16.17 -12.16
C GLY A 109 -0.26 14.77 -12.46
N GLU A 110 1.06 14.55 -12.51
CA GLU A 110 1.63 13.22 -12.71
C GLU A 110 1.95 12.53 -11.39
N ILE A 111 2.00 11.20 -11.45
CA ILE A 111 2.29 10.35 -10.28
C ILE A 111 3.44 9.43 -10.64
N ASP A 112 4.46 9.40 -9.76
CA ASP A 112 5.55 8.43 -9.84
C ASP A 112 5.24 7.26 -8.91
N TYR A 113 5.59 6.06 -9.34
CA TYR A 113 5.49 4.85 -8.52
C TYR A 113 6.88 4.32 -8.24
N ILE A 114 7.25 4.33 -6.96
CA ILE A 114 8.58 3.93 -6.51
C ILE A 114 8.49 2.53 -5.93
N ASP A 115 9.28 1.61 -6.44
CA ASP A 115 9.37 0.26 -5.89
C ASP A 115 10.02 0.31 -4.51
N PHE A 116 9.37 -0.33 -3.53
CA PHE A 116 9.87 -0.34 -2.15
C PHE A 116 11.27 -0.95 -2.07
N ASN A 117 11.50 -2.08 -2.73
CA ASN A 117 12.79 -2.76 -2.69
C ASN A 117 13.90 -1.90 -3.30
N ASP A 118 13.61 -1.19 -4.38
CA ASP A 118 14.59 -0.33 -5.03
C ASP A 118 15.01 0.83 -4.13
N LYS A 119 14.09 1.34 -3.33
CA LYS A 119 14.37 2.51 -2.50
C LYS A 119 14.92 2.15 -1.11
N TYR A 120 14.36 1.14 -0.45
CA TYR A 120 14.61 0.86 0.96
C TYR A 120 15.27 -0.48 1.24
N ASN A 121 15.24 -1.41 0.30
CA ASN A 121 15.73 -2.78 0.52
C ASN A 121 16.80 -3.15 -0.50
N LYS A 122 17.69 -2.23 -0.80
CA LYS A 122 18.84 -2.49 -1.68
C LYS A 122 19.82 -3.41 -0.99
N LYS A 123 20.19 -4.44 -1.67
CA LYS A 123 21.28 -5.32 -1.25
C LYS A 123 22.59 -4.88 -1.91
#